data_1dd6f7a573c9b5bd2a02a9bc49983dc7
#
_entry.id   1dd6f7a573c9b5bd2a02a9bc49983dc7
#
_cell.length_a   1.000
_cell.length_b   1.000
_cell.length_c   1.000
_cell.angle_alpha   90.00
_cell.angle_beta   90.00
_cell.angle_gamma   90.00
#
_symmetry.space_group_name_H-M   'P 1'
#
loop_
_entity.id
_entity.type
_entity.pdbx_description
1 polymer ?
#
loop_
_entity_poly.entity_id
_entity_poly.type
_entity_poly.pdbx_seq_one_letter_code
_entity_poly.pdbx_strand_id
1 'polypeptide(L)'
;MAKRWFALLGLSLVLMMTFIRCGEKNGAEDKPVLTVSIPPQKYLLEQIVGEKFVVNSLLSPGTNPENYDPSMNHLIGMQNSKAYLRMGNIGFEAAALTKINDNFPDLKIYNTSAGVPLIRGTHGHHHGHHEMDVDPHVWTSVKNAKIIAENMYK
;
A
#
# COMPACT_ATOMS: atom_id res chain seq x y z
N MET A 1 -30.77 43.67 45.46
CA MET A 1 -29.92 43.74 44.23
C MET A 1 -28.91 42.61 44.16
N ALA A 2 -28.32 42.14 45.23
CA ALA A 2 -27.33 41.05 45.24
C ALA A 2 -27.80 39.71 44.63
N LYS A 3 -29.06 39.28 44.93
CA LYS A 3 -29.56 37.99 44.44
C LYS A 3 -29.63 37.86 42.89
N ARG A 4 -29.85 38.97 42.20
CA ARG A 4 -29.90 38.97 40.71
C ARG A 4 -28.49 38.85 40.10
N TRP A 5 -27.45 39.34 40.79
CA TRP A 5 -26.05 39.24 40.36
C TRP A 5 -25.50 37.79 40.51
N PHE A 6 -25.88 37.10 41.60
CA PHE A 6 -25.54 35.70 41.81
C PHE A 6 -26.21 34.79 40.77
N ALA A 7 -27.45 35.09 40.37
CA ALA A 7 -28.12 34.32 39.30
C ALA A 7 -27.46 34.51 37.94
N LEU A 8 -27.03 35.70 37.59
CA LEU A 8 -26.31 35.99 36.34
C LEU A 8 -24.92 35.38 36.32
N LEU A 9 -24.16 35.39 37.45
CA LEU A 9 -22.88 34.71 37.57
C LEU A 9 -23.01 33.21 37.47
N GLY A 10 -24.03 32.60 38.07
CA GLY A 10 -24.32 31.15 37.95
C GLY A 10 -24.65 30.74 36.52
N LEU A 11 -25.47 31.55 35.83
CA LEU A 11 -25.84 31.28 34.43
C LEU A 11 -24.66 31.42 33.49
N SER A 12 -23.76 32.38 33.72
CA SER A 12 -22.50 32.54 32.95
C SER A 12 -21.55 31.37 33.15
N LEU A 13 -21.43 30.83 34.36
CA LEU A 13 -20.59 29.70 34.69
C LEU A 13 -21.07 28.40 34.03
N VAL A 14 -22.41 28.20 34.00
CA VAL A 14 -23.04 27.04 33.34
C VAL A 14 -22.87 27.14 31.82
N LEU A 15 -22.98 28.33 31.23
CA LEU A 15 -22.77 28.54 29.81
C LEU A 15 -21.30 28.32 29.40
N MET A 16 -20.36 28.65 30.28
CA MET A 16 -18.91 28.39 30.01
C MET A 16 -18.59 26.91 30.08
N MET A 17 -19.25 26.09 30.88
CA MET A 17 -19.03 24.66 30.95
C MET A 17 -19.54 23.89 29.71
N THR A 18 -20.45 24.46 28.94
CA THR A 18 -20.95 23.81 27.70
C THR A 18 -19.98 23.95 26.53
N PHE A 19 -18.97 24.82 26.59
CA PHE A 19 -17.96 24.98 25.56
C PHE A 19 -16.69 24.14 25.78
N ILE A 20 -16.56 23.44 26.92
CA ILE A 20 -15.53 22.42 27.11
C ILE A 20 -16.04 21.10 26.49
N ARG A 21 -16.51 21.15 25.29
CA ARG A 21 -16.52 19.98 24.43
C ARG A 21 -15.07 19.83 23.96
N CYS A 22 -14.32 19.15 24.79
CA CYS A 22 -13.04 18.60 24.41
C CYS A 22 -13.22 18.03 23.00
N GLY A 23 -12.55 18.61 22.02
CA GLY A 23 -12.55 18.05 20.68
C GLY A 23 -12.14 16.59 20.84
N GLU A 24 -13.09 15.72 20.64
CA GLU A 24 -12.84 14.33 20.36
C GLU A 24 -11.87 14.39 19.19
N LYS A 25 -10.58 14.25 19.48
CA LYS A 25 -9.65 13.82 18.48
C LYS A 25 -10.29 12.55 17.97
N ASN A 26 -10.98 12.63 16.81
CA ASN A 26 -11.14 11.49 15.96
C ASN A 26 -9.71 10.98 15.79
N GLY A 27 -9.32 10.07 16.67
CA GLY A 27 -8.18 9.23 16.46
C GLY A 27 -8.53 8.44 15.21
N ALA A 28 -8.29 9.02 14.06
CA ALA A 28 -7.98 8.23 12.90
C ALA A 28 -6.79 7.41 13.41
N GLU A 29 -7.08 6.22 13.90
CA GLU A 29 -6.07 5.22 14.24
C GLU A 29 -5.18 5.20 13.01
N ASP A 30 -3.92 5.56 13.19
CA ASP A 30 -2.95 5.68 12.08
C ASP A 30 -2.73 4.25 11.60
N LYS A 31 -3.64 3.79 10.70
CA LYS A 31 -3.67 2.42 10.23
C LYS A 31 -2.31 2.11 9.60
N PRO A 32 -1.69 0.99 9.94
CA PRO A 32 -0.43 0.62 9.33
C PRO A 32 -0.58 0.48 7.82
N VAL A 33 0.45 0.89 7.10
CA VAL A 33 0.46 0.91 5.63
C VAL A 33 1.15 -0.34 5.11
N LEU A 34 0.60 -0.95 4.07
CA LEU A 34 1.23 -1.96 3.23
C LEU A 34 1.33 -1.42 1.81
N THR A 35 2.43 -1.71 1.13
CA THR A 35 2.61 -1.34 -0.27
C THR A 35 2.71 -2.58 -1.13
N VAL A 36 2.04 -2.56 -2.29
CA VAL A 36 2.12 -3.58 -3.33
C VAL A 36 2.65 -2.98 -4.62
N SER A 37 3.05 -3.81 -5.58
CA SER A 37 3.58 -3.33 -6.86
C SER A 37 2.50 -2.74 -7.77
N ILE A 38 1.38 -3.42 -7.91
CA ILE A 38 0.36 -3.13 -8.94
C ILE A 38 -1.06 -3.09 -8.39
N PRO A 39 -1.99 -2.35 -9.05
CA PRO A 39 -3.38 -2.24 -8.60
C PRO A 39 -4.12 -3.57 -8.42
N PRO A 40 -3.96 -4.61 -9.26
CA PRO A 40 -4.57 -5.91 -9.01
C PRO A 40 -4.17 -6.56 -7.69
N GLN A 41 -2.89 -6.43 -7.28
CA GLN A 41 -2.45 -6.88 -5.95
C GLN A 41 -3.10 -6.08 -4.83
N LYS A 42 -3.23 -4.76 -5.01
CA LYS A 42 -3.91 -3.91 -4.04
C LYS A 42 -5.32 -4.42 -3.78
N TYR A 43 -6.09 -4.67 -4.83
CA TYR A 43 -7.45 -5.21 -4.71
C TYR A 43 -7.46 -6.54 -3.91
N LEU A 44 -6.59 -7.49 -4.24
CA LEU A 44 -6.52 -8.77 -3.53
C LEU A 44 -6.15 -8.59 -2.05
N LEU A 45 -5.15 -7.76 -1.78
CA LEU A 45 -4.69 -7.54 -0.40
C LEU A 45 -5.75 -6.83 0.44
N GLU A 46 -6.47 -5.86 -0.10
CA GLU A 46 -7.58 -5.19 0.58
C GLU A 46 -8.69 -6.15 1.00
N GLN A 47 -8.99 -7.19 0.18
CA GLN A 47 -9.96 -8.23 0.55
C GLN A 47 -9.46 -9.10 1.71
N ILE A 48 -8.14 -9.25 1.87
CA ILE A 48 -7.54 -10.06 2.93
C ILE A 48 -7.44 -9.27 4.24
N VAL A 49 -6.93 -8.04 4.18
CA VAL A 49 -6.64 -7.24 5.38
C VAL A 49 -7.83 -6.41 5.87
N GLY A 50 -8.82 -6.20 5.01
CA GLY A 50 -9.99 -5.37 5.30
C GLY A 50 -9.58 -3.95 5.70
N GLU A 51 -10.25 -3.40 6.71
CA GLU A 51 -10.00 -2.04 7.19
C GLU A 51 -8.82 -1.91 8.16
N LYS A 52 -8.11 -2.99 8.46
CA LYS A 52 -7.01 -2.98 9.44
C LYS A 52 -5.76 -2.29 8.93
N PHE A 53 -5.58 -2.20 7.62
CA PHE A 53 -4.42 -1.61 6.97
C PHE A 53 -4.87 -0.64 5.86
N VAL A 54 -4.00 0.33 5.58
CA VAL A 54 -4.05 1.10 4.33
C VAL A 54 -3.18 0.38 3.31
N VAL A 55 -3.71 0.08 2.14
CA VAL A 55 -2.95 -0.58 1.07
C VAL A 55 -2.65 0.43 -0.05
N ASN A 56 -1.37 0.64 -0.32
CA ASN A 56 -0.89 1.48 -1.41
C ASN A 56 -0.39 0.63 -2.58
N SER A 57 -0.53 1.13 -3.80
CA SER A 57 0.09 0.56 -5.00
C SER A 57 1.22 1.48 -5.47
N LEU A 58 2.39 0.88 -5.73
CA LEU A 58 3.53 1.61 -6.28
C LEU A 58 3.25 2.12 -7.69
N LEU A 59 2.59 1.28 -8.49
CA LEU A 59 2.12 1.65 -9.83
C LEU A 59 0.74 2.27 -9.76
N SER A 60 0.54 3.40 -10.42
CA SER A 60 -0.78 4.03 -10.54
C SER A 60 -1.64 3.31 -11.60
N PRO A 61 -2.98 3.31 -11.47
CA PRO A 61 -3.86 2.79 -12.51
C PRO A 61 -3.58 3.42 -13.87
N GLY A 62 -3.56 2.60 -14.93
CA GLY A 62 -3.32 3.06 -16.31
C GLY A 62 -1.85 3.26 -16.69
N THR A 63 -0.92 3.06 -15.77
CA THR A 63 0.51 3.10 -16.07
C THR A 63 0.99 1.76 -16.61
N ASN A 64 1.82 1.78 -17.67
CA ASN A 64 2.43 0.56 -18.20
C ASN A 64 3.56 0.07 -17.28
N PRO A 65 3.46 -1.15 -16.72
CA PRO A 65 4.47 -1.68 -15.81
C PRO A 65 5.82 -2.00 -16.46
N GLU A 66 5.86 -2.18 -17.78
CA GLU A 66 7.12 -2.55 -18.47
C GLU A 66 8.08 -1.36 -18.62
N ASN A 67 7.54 -0.14 -18.73
CA ASN A 67 8.32 1.08 -18.94
C ASN A 67 8.30 2.02 -17.73
N TYR A 68 7.83 1.53 -16.58
CA TYR A 68 7.73 2.35 -15.39
C TYR A 68 9.05 2.40 -14.63
N ASP A 69 9.53 3.61 -14.37
CA ASP A 69 10.63 3.86 -13.45
C ASP A 69 10.10 4.68 -12.26
N PRO A 70 10.01 4.10 -11.05
CA PRO A 70 9.51 4.81 -9.90
C PRO A 70 10.41 5.98 -9.54
N SER A 71 9.85 7.19 -9.57
CA SER A 71 10.53 8.39 -9.07
C SER A 71 10.68 8.32 -7.55
N MET A 72 11.59 9.12 -7.00
CA MET A 72 11.74 9.24 -5.55
C MET A 72 10.45 9.68 -4.84
N ASN A 73 9.63 10.52 -5.48
CA ASN A 73 8.33 10.91 -4.92
C ASN A 73 7.36 9.73 -4.77
N HIS A 74 7.37 8.77 -5.70
CA HIS A 74 6.58 7.54 -5.57
C HIS A 74 7.10 6.65 -4.45
N LEU A 75 8.42 6.60 -4.25
CA LEU A 75 9.04 5.83 -3.18
C LEU A 75 8.82 6.46 -1.79
N ILE A 76 8.72 7.78 -1.68
CA ILE A 76 8.40 8.45 -0.41
C ILE A 76 7.08 7.94 0.17
N GLY A 77 6.10 7.59 -0.68
CA GLY A 77 4.85 6.97 -0.24
C GLY A 77 5.04 5.63 0.49
N MET A 78 6.21 4.99 0.35
CA MET A 78 6.55 3.73 1.03
C MET A 78 7.19 3.95 2.41
N GLN A 79 7.59 5.16 2.75
CA GLN A 79 8.33 5.48 3.99
C GLN A 79 7.61 4.95 5.25
N ASN A 80 6.29 4.98 5.25
CA ASN A 80 5.47 4.52 6.38
C ASN A 80 4.98 3.07 6.22
N SER A 81 5.41 2.37 5.17
CA SER A 81 4.99 1.00 4.92
C SER A 81 5.64 0.03 5.89
N LYS A 82 4.84 -0.88 6.44
CA LYS A 82 5.31 -1.98 7.28
C LYS A 82 5.95 -3.09 6.45
N ALA A 83 5.49 -3.23 5.20
CA ALA A 83 6.04 -4.20 4.25
C ALA A 83 5.75 -3.77 2.80
N TYR A 84 6.59 -4.25 1.89
CA TYR A 84 6.39 -4.21 0.45
C TYR A 84 6.14 -5.63 -0.07
N LEU A 85 4.96 -5.86 -0.63
CA LEU A 85 4.54 -7.12 -1.22
C LEU A 85 4.69 -7.01 -2.75
N ARG A 86 5.87 -7.40 -3.27
CA ARG A 86 6.13 -7.35 -4.71
C ARG A 86 5.43 -8.49 -5.45
N MET A 87 5.12 -8.29 -6.73
CA MET A 87 4.58 -9.35 -7.59
C MET A 87 5.65 -10.39 -7.94
N GLY A 88 6.86 -9.97 -8.25
CA GLY A 88 8.00 -10.85 -8.43
C GLY A 88 8.56 -10.97 -9.85
N ASN A 89 7.76 -10.77 -10.87
CA ASN A 89 8.17 -10.99 -12.27
C ASN A 89 7.81 -9.81 -13.19
N ILE A 90 7.72 -8.60 -12.65
CA ILE A 90 7.42 -7.40 -13.42
C ILE A 90 8.70 -6.59 -13.59
N GLY A 91 8.98 -6.16 -14.82
CA GLY A 91 10.27 -5.54 -15.19
C GLY A 91 10.66 -4.34 -14.32
N PHE A 92 9.72 -3.45 -13.98
CA PHE A 92 10.04 -2.27 -13.16
C PHE A 92 10.46 -2.61 -11.73
N GLU A 93 10.09 -3.78 -11.20
CA GLU A 93 10.41 -4.15 -9.81
C GLU A 93 11.91 -4.28 -9.57
N ALA A 94 12.69 -4.69 -10.58
CA ALA A 94 14.14 -4.80 -10.44
C ALA A 94 14.76 -3.42 -10.14
N ALA A 95 14.41 -2.40 -10.91
CA ALA A 95 14.87 -1.03 -10.68
C ALA A 95 14.30 -0.45 -9.37
N ALA A 96 13.03 -0.74 -9.07
CA ALA A 96 12.39 -0.32 -7.83
C ALA A 96 13.08 -0.92 -6.60
N LEU A 97 13.42 -2.21 -6.62
CA LEU A 97 14.07 -2.90 -5.50
C LEU A 97 15.43 -2.30 -5.16
N THR A 98 16.23 -1.94 -6.15
CA THR A 98 17.52 -1.27 -5.92
C THR A 98 17.29 0.03 -5.14
N LYS A 99 16.41 0.89 -5.63
CA LYS A 99 16.08 2.16 -4.97
C LYS A 99 15.45 1.97 -3.58
N ILE A 100 14.61 0.94 -3.41
CA ILE A 100 13.95 0.62 -2.13
C ILE A 100 15.01 0.17 -1.10
N ASN A 101 15.89 -0.74 -1.47
CA ASN A 101 16.94 -1.24 -0.57
C ASN A 101 17.90 -0.12 -0.14
N ASP A 102 18.22 0.80 -1.06
CA ASP A 102 19.12 1.92 -0.77
C ASP A 102 18.50 2.94 0.19
N ASN A 103 17.19 3.17 0.11
CA ASN A 103 16.50 4.23 0.86
C ASN A 103 15.70 3.70 2.08
N PHE A 104 15.31 2.42 2.08
CA PHE A 104 14.50 1.79 3.12
C PHE A 104 15.06 0.40 3.50
N PRO A 105 16.29 0.32 4.04
CA PRO A 105 16.98 -0.97 4.28
C PRO A 105 16.25 -1.89 5.26
N ASP A 106 15.43 -1.33 6.15
CA ASP A 106 14.67 -2.11 7.15
C ASP A 106 13.29 -2.54 6.66
N LEU A 107 12.88 -2.13 5.45
CA LEU A 107 11.57 -2.48 4.90
C LEU A 107 11.52 -3.97 4.54
N LYS A 108 10.56 -4.68 5.12
CA LYS A 108 10.34 -6.09 4.79
C LYS A 108 9.77 -6.23 3.38
N ILE A 109 10.38 -7.09 2.57
CA ILE A 109 9.97 -7.32 1.17
C ILE A 109 9.58 -8.79 0.99
N TYR A 110 8.38 -9.00 0.45
CA TYR A 110 7.82 -10.33 0.21
C TYR A 110 7.49 -10.51 -1.27
N ASN A 111 7.83 -11.68 -1.84
CA ASN A 111 7.43 -12.07 -3.19
C ASN A 111 6.10 -12.82 -3.14
N THR A 112 5.03 -12.19 -3.62
CA THR A 112 3.69 -12.78 -3.56
C THR A 112 3.44 -13.83 -4.63
N SER A 113 4.20 -13.88 -5.73
CA SER A 113 4.08 -14.91 -6.76
C SER A 113 4.99 -16.12 -6.53
N ALA A 114 5.58 -16.27 -5.34
CA ALA A 114 6.38 -17.44 -5.04
C ALA A 114 5.58 -18.74 -5.26
N GLY A 115 6.15 -19.67 -6.05
CA GLY A 115 5.49 -20.94 -6.38
C GLY A 115 4.42 -20.86 -7.49
N VAL A 116 4.19 -19.69 -8.07
CA VAL A 116 3.33 -19.57 -9.26
C VAL A 116 4.05 -20.13 -10.48
N PRO A 117 3.42 -21.05 -11.26
CA PRO A 117 4.00 -21.51 -12.51
C PRO A 117 4.13 -20.37 -13.51
N LEU A 118 5.34 -20.14 -14.00
CA LEU A 118 5.62 -19.09 -14.97
C LEU A 118 5.44 -19.61 -16.40
N ILE A 119 4.76 -18.83 -17.24
CA ILE A 119 4.64 -19.07 -18.67
C ILE A 119 5.84 -18.43 -19.34
N ARG A 120 6.62 -19.24 -20.07
CA ARG A 120 7.75 -18.76 -20.87
C ARG A 120 7.28 -18.53 -22.29
N GLY A 121 7.55 -17.34 -22.82
CA GLY A 121 7.28 -17.00 -24.21
C GLY A 121 8.10 -17.88 -25.16
N THR A 122 7.46 -18.33 -26.24
CA THR A 122 8.13 -19.11 -27.31
C THR A 122 8.57 -18.21 -28.47
N HIS A 123 8.59 -16.91 -28.32
CA HIS A 123 8.93 -15.98 -29.39
C HIS A 123 10.43 -15.88 -29.56
N GLY A 124 10.94 -16.79 -30.40
CA GLY A 124 12.25 -16.65 -30.99
C GLY A 124 12.25 -15.55 -32.06
N HIS A 125 12.67 -14.36 -31.75
CA HIS A 125 13.29 -13.44 -32.70
C HIS A 125 14.36 -12.60 -31.99
N HIS A 126 15.59 -12.92 -32.33
CA HIS A 126 16.83 -12.15 -32.28
C HIS A 126 16.75 -10.69 -31.81
N HIS A 127 17.39 -10.38 -30.70
CA HIS A 127 18.57 -9.52 -30.57
C HIS A 127 18.92 -9.38 -29.10
N GLY A 128 20.08 -9.90 -28.76
CA GLY A 128 20.93 -9.75 -27.60
C GLY A 128 20.43 -8.92 -26.41
N HIS A 129 19.92 -9.59 -25.44
CA HIS A 129 20.13 -9.50 -24.00
C HIS A 129 19.20 -10.55 -23.37
N HIS A 130 19.81 -11.56 -22.75
CA HIS A 130 19.12 -12.71 -22.17
C HIS A 130 18.47 -12.32 -20.82
N GLU A 131 17.34 -11.68 -20.83
CA GLU A 131 16.37 -11.81 -19.74
C GLU A 131 15.30 -12.79 -20.23
N MET A 132 15.00 -13.77 -19.39
CA MET A 132 14.03 -14.85 -19.71
C MET A 132 12.70 -14.20 -20.05
N ASP A 133 12.22 -14.44 -21.26
CA ASP A 133 10.93 -14.01 -21.78
C ASP A 133 9.82 -14.75 -21.02
N VAL A 134 9.56 -14.27 -19.81
CA VAL A 134 8.51 -14.77 -18.91
C VAL A 134 7.32 -13.83 -18.97
N ASP A 135 6.15 -14.37 -19.24
CA ASP A 135 4.93 -13.57 -19.16
C ASP A 135 4.72 -13.06 -17.72
N PRO A 136 4.80 -11.74 -17.49
CA PRO A 136 4.67 -11.17 -16.15
C PRO A 136 3.23 -11.20 -15.62
N HIS A 137 2.22 -11.40 -16.50
CA HIS A 137 0.80 -11.24 -16.18
C HIS A 137 0.21 -12.42 -15.38
N VAL A 138 0.98 -12.98 -14.46
CA VAL A 138 0.62 -14.17 -13.68
C VAL A 138 -0.68 -14.01 -12.89
N TRP A 139 -1.03 -12.80 -12.50
CA TRP A 139 -2.24 -12.49 -11.71
C TRP A 139 -3.54 -12.59 -12.48
N THR A 140 -3.51 -12.68 -13.81
CA THR A 140 -4.69 -12.79 -14.67
C THR A 140 -5.33 -14.18 -14.61
N SER A 141 -4.58 -15.19 -14.19
CA SER A 141 -5.08 -16.54 -13.95
C SER A 141 -5.70 -16.66 -12.56
N VAL A 142 -6.95 -17.10 -12.46
CA VAL A 142 -7.64 -17.35 -11.17
C VAL A 142 -6.85 -18.34 -10.29
N LYS A 143 -6.26 -19.37 -10.89
CA LYS A 143 -5.43 -20.35 -10.17
C LYS A 143 -4.22 -19.69 -9.55
N ASN A 144 -3.54 -18.83 -10.29
CA ASN A 144 -2.37 -18.11 -9.81
C ASN A 144 -2.76 -17.02 -8.79
N ALA A 145 -3.87 -16.32 -9.03
CA ALA A 145 -4.38 -15.32 -8.08
C ALA A 145 -4.65 -15.94 -6.70
N LYS A 146 -5.12 -17.20 -6.65
CA LYS A 146 -5.28 -17.93 -5.40
C LYS A 146 -3.93 -18.13 -4.67
N ILE A 147 -2.89 -18.57 -5.39
CA ILE A 147 -1.54 -18.75 -4.81
C ILE A 147 -1.00 -17.41 -4.30
N ILE A 148 -1.18 -16.35 -5.09
CA ILE A 148 -0.77 -14.99 -4.72
C ILE A 148 -1.48 -14.55 -3.44
N ALA A 149 -2.80 -14.73 -3.34
CA ALA A 149 -3.57 -14.40 -2.16
C ALA A 149 -3.13 -15.21 -0.93
N GLU A 150 -2.86 -16.51 -1.08
CA GLU A 150 -2.33 -17.37 -0.02
C GLU A 150 -0.95 -16.89 0.47
N ASN A 151 -0.09 -16.43 -0.43
CA ASN A 151 1.22 -15.88 -0.06
C ASN A 151 1.12 -14.51 0.63
N MET A 152 0.11 -13.70 0.29
CA MET A 152 -0.18 -12.44 0.98
C MET A 152 -0.72 -12.64 2.40
N TYR A 153 -1.37 -13.77 2.65
CA TYR A 153 -1.98 -14.08 3.95
C TYR A 153 -0.95 -14.59 4.98
N LYS A 154 0.14 -15.20 4.55
CA LYS A 154 1.21 -15.76 5.41
C LYS A 154 2.04 -14.67 6.09
#